data_eccde4d3d19b8c4057301aa9bb7a053e
#
_entry.id   eccde4d3d19b8c4057301aa9bb7a053e
#
_cell.length_a   1.000
_cell.length_b   1.000
_cell.length_c   1.000
_cell.angle_alpha   90.00
_cell.angle_beta   90.00
_cell.angle_gamma   90.00
#
_symmetry.space_group_name_H-M   'P 1'
#
loop_
_entity.id
_entity.type
_entity.pdbx_description
1 polymer ?
#
loop_
_entity_poly.entity_id
_entity_poly.type
_entity_poly.pdbx_seq_one_letter_code
_entity_poly.pdbx_strand_id
1 'polypeptide(L)'
;MLRAGGAPRGNFMDATVLDGVAPGMVLYAEECFGPVASICRAGTEDEAIGIANDTRYGLSSAIFSRDSARALRLARQLETGMCHINGPTLNDRPDLPIGGVKDSGYGRFGGAHALDEFTELRWVSLADGPRSYPFLDAARVAGEPDQ
;
A
#
# COMPACT_ATOMS: atom_id res chain seq x y z
N MET A 1 -17.55 6.16 22.77
CA MET A 1 -18.13 7.35 23.46
C MET A 1 -18.11 8.54 22.53
N LEU A 2 -19.24 9.23 22.35
CA LEU A 2 -19.32 10.45 21.52
C LEU A 2 -18.48 11.58 22.16
N ARG A 3 -17.64 12.24 21.37
CA ARG A 3 -16.76 13.34 21.79
C ARG A 3 -17.18 14.66 21.16
N ALA A 4 -17.68 14.64 19.93
CA ALA A 4 -18.16 15.79 19.20
C ALA A 4 -19.22 15.36 18.18
N GLY A 5 -20.05 16.29 17.72
CA GLY A 5 -21.11 16.02 16.76
C GLY A 5 -22.32 15.33 17.39
N GLY A 6 -23.00 14.49 16.62
CA GLY A 6 -24.19 13.78 17.06
C GLY A 6 -24.96 13.09 15.94
N ALA A 7 -26.20 12.73 16.24
CA ALA A 7 -27.08 12.07 15.29
C ALA A 7 -27.41 13.01 14.09
N PRO A 8 -27.60 12.44 12.90
CA PRO A 8 -27.99 13.21 11.73
C PRO A 8 -29.39 13.84 11.91
N ARG A 9 -29.58 15.00 11.29
CA ARG A 9 -30.85 15.75 11.25
C ARG A 9 -31.29 15.89 9.79
N GLY A 10 -32.15 14.96 9.34
CA GLY A 10 -32.47 14.84 7.93
C GLY A 10 -31.20 14.46 7.12
N ASN A 11 -30.86 15.24 6.13
CA ASN A 11 -29.66 15.03 5.28
C ASN A 11 -28.39 15.74 5.80
N PHE A 12 -28.44 16.32 6.98
CA PHE A 12 -27.32 17.03 7.59
C PHE A 12 -26.75 16.25 8.76
N MET A 13 -25.43 16.15 8.80
CA MET A 13 -24.69 15.56 9.92
C MET A 13 -23.51 16.47 10.27
N ASP A 14 -23.39 16.79 11.54
CA ASP A 14 -22.24 17.52 12.06
C ASP A 14 -20.99 16.62 12.06
N ALA A 15 -19.80 17.22 11.95
CA ALA A 15 -18.55 16.48 12.11
C ALA A 15 -18.55 15.75 13.46
N THR A 16 -18.43 14.43 13.42
CA THR A 16 -18.66 13.56 14.57
C THR A 16 -17.38 12.79 14.92
N VAL A 17 -17.03 12.79 16.20
CA VAL A 17 -15.87 12.05 16.73
C VAL A 17 -16.35 11.02 17.76
N LEU A 18 -16.03 9.75 17.50
CA LEU A 18 -16.35 8.61 18.35
C LEU A 18 -15.07 8.02 18.95
N ASP A 19 -14.98 7.98 20.26
CA ASP A 19 -13.85 7.47 21.01
C ASP A 19 -14.12 6.09 21.60
N GLY A 20 -13.09 5.26 21.73
CA GLY A 20 -13.18 3.91 22.25
C GLY A 20 -13.84 2.94 21.27
N VAL A 21 -13.61 3.16 19.98
CA VAL A 21 -13.98 2.21 18.93
C VAL A 21 -13.07 0.98 19.06
N ALA A 22 -13.67 -0.21 19.00
CA ALA A 22 -13.00 -1.49 19.26
C ALA A 22 -13.46 -2.57 18.28
N PRO A 23 -12.74 -3.68 18.18
CA PRO A 23 -13.14 -4.83 17.38
C PRO A 23 -14.59 -5.27 17.67
N GLY A 24 -15.32 -5.66 16.62
CA GLY A 24 -16.74 -6.01 16.69
C GLY A 24 -17.72 -4.85 16.51
N MET A 25 -17.24 -3.61 16.46
CA MET A 25 -18.04 -2.45 16.08
C MET A 25 -18.01 -2.23 14.57
N VAL A 26 -19.13 -1.79 13.98
CA VAL A 26 -19.22 -1.51 12.53
C VAL A 26 -18.16 -0.49 12.08
N LEU A 27 -17.98 0.60 12.84
CA LEU A 27 -16.99 1.63 12.55
C LEU A 27 -15.52 1.21 12.72
N TYR A 28 -15.27 0.04 13.30
CA TYR A 28 -13.95 -0.55 13.34
C TYR A 28 -13.62 -1.29 12.03
N ALA A 29 -14.59 -2.00 11.49
CA ALA A 29 -14.39 -2.91 10.37
C ALA A 29 -14.77 -2.30 9.02
N GLU A 30 -15.73 -1.37 8.99
CA GLU A 30 -16.28 -0.82 7.75
C GLU A 30 -15.89 0.64 7.54
N GLU A 31 -15.63 0.97 6.28
CA GLU A 31 -15.39 2.35 5.87
C GLU A 31 -16.67 3.19 5.97
N CYS A 32 -16.55 4.38 6.55
CA CYS A 32 -17.66 5.33 6.69
C CYS A 32 -17.45 6.51 5.74
N PHE A 33 -18.23 6.58 4.66
CA PHE A 33 -18.27 7.74 3.76
C PHE A 33 -19.13 8.85 4.33
N GLY A 34 -18.68 9.45 5.44
CA GLY A 34 -19.39 10.50 6.14
C GLY A 34 -18.45 11.31 7.04
N PRO A 35 -18.92 12.41 7.63
CA PRO A 35 -18.12 13.26 8.49
C PRO A 35 -17.91 12.63 9.88
N VAL A 36 -17.40 11.42 9.93
CA VAL A 36 -17.18 10.64 11.15
C VAL A 36 -15.71 10.24 11.26
N ALA A 37 -15.12 10.50 12.42
CA ALA A 37 -13.80 9.99 12.79
C ALA A 37 -13.92 9.06 14.00
N SER A 38 -13.30 7.89 13.93
CA SER A 38 -13.21 6.92 15.01
C SER A 38 -11.83 6.99 15.69
N ILE A 39 -11.82 6.86 17.00
CA ILE A 39 -10.60 6.79 17.81
C ILE A 39 -10.53 5.41 18.45
N CYS A 40 -9.55 4.60 18.03
CA CYS A 40 -9.12 3.40 18.71
C CYS A 40 -7.98 3.75 19.65
N ARG A 41 -7.97 3.17 20.85
CA ARG A 41 -6.92 3.44 21.85
C ARG A 41 -5.96 2.26 21.92
N ALA A 42 -4.68 2.57 21.97
CA ALA A 42 -3.62 1.59 22.11
C ALA A 42 -2.75 1.93 23.35
N GLY A 43 -2.33 0.92 24.07
CA GLY A 43 -1.43 1.06 25.23
C GLY A 43 0.04 1.03 24.84
N THR A 44 0.36 0.46 23.68
CA THR A 44 1.73 0.32 23.15
C THR A 44 1.79 0.65 21.67
N GLU A 45 3.01 0.82 21.14
CA GLU A 45 3.24 1.01 19.71
C GLU A 45 2.82 -0.22 18.88
N ASP A 46 3.20 -1.39 19.37
CA ASP A 46 2.89 -2.65 18.68
C ASP A 46 1.37 -2.87 18.60
N GLU A 47 0.64 -2.53 19.67
CA GLU A 47 -0.82 -2.55 19.66
C GLU A 47 -1.40 -1.54 18.66
N ALA A 48 -0.83 -0.32 18.60
CA ALA A 48 -1.26 0.70 17.65
C ALA A 48 -1.04 0.27 16.19
N ILE A 49 0.09 -0.34 15.88
CA ILE A 49 0.39 -0.89 14.55
C ILE A 49 -0.54 -2.09 14.25
N GLY A 50 -0.77 -2.96 15.23
CA GLY A 50 -1.71 -4.08 15.09
C GLY A 50 -3.12 -3.59 14.74
N ILE A 51 -3.65 -2.60 15.47
CA ILE A 51 -4.96 -2.00 15.20
C ILE A 51 -4.98 -1.33 13.82
N ALA A 52 -3.93 -0.60 13.45
CA ALA A 52 -3.85 0.08 12.16
C ALA A 52 -3.82 -0.90 10.97
N ASN A 53 -3.24 -2.09 11.17
CA ASN A 53 -3.18 -3.14 10.15
C ASN A 53 -4.40 -4.09 10.17
N ASP A 54 -5.19 -4.09 11.24
CA ASP A 54 -6.39 -4.94 11.39
C ASP A 54 -7.58 -4.35 10.61
N THR A 55 -7.38 -4.24 9.30
CA THR A 55 -8.37 -3.77 8.34
C THR A 55 -8.16 -4.43 6.98
N ARG A 56 -9.24 -4.59 6.23
CA ARG A 56 -9.19 -5.06 4.84
C ARG A 56 -8.66 -3.98 3.88
N TYR A 57 -8.55 -2.74 4.31
CA TYR A 57 -8.11 -1.60 3.50
C TYR A 57 -6.64 -1.25 3.75
N GLY A 58 -6.02 -0.54 2.81
CA GLY A 58 -4.63 -0.13 2.93
C GLY A 58 -4.24 0.94 1.89
N LEU A 59 -5.01 2.04 1.81
CA LEU A 59 -4.68 3.11 0.87
C LEU A 59 -3.59 4.02 1.43
N SER A 60 -3.90 4.72 2.51
CA SER A 60 -3.01 5.73 3.08
C SER A 60 -3.04 5.71 4.60
N SER A 61 -1.89 5.99 5.19
CA SER A 61 -1.72 6.11 6.64
C SER A 61 -0.91 7.35 7.00
N ALA A 62 -0.97 7.76 8.26
CA ALA A 62 -0.18 8.86 8.79
C ALA A 62 0.34 8.54 10.19
N ILE A 63 1.55 9.00 10.49
CA ILE A 63 2.16 8.93 11.83
C ILE A 63 2.58 10.33 12.24
N PHE A 64 2.11 10.77 13.40
CA PHE A 64 2.52 12.03 13.99
C PHE A 64 3.47 11.78 15.18
N SER A 65 4.71 12.23 15.06
CA SER A 65 5.74 12.07 16.10
C SER A 65 6.78 13.16 16.02
N ARG A 66 7.30 13.57 17.19
CA ARG A 66 8.49 14.45 17.27
C ARG A 66 9.78 13.70 16.94
N ASP A 67 9.79 12.38 17.12
CA ASP A 67 10.91 11.51 16.76
C ASP A 67 10.68 10.92 15.36
N SER A 68 11.30 11.53 14.37
CA SER A 68 11.17 11.11 12.96
C SER A 68 11.82 9.74 12.70
N ALA A 69 12.88 9.38 13.40
CA ALA A 69 13.51 8.07 13.24
C ALA A 69 12.60 6.96 13.78
N ARG A 70 11.95 7.18 14.91
CA ARG A 70 10.92 6.31 15.47
C ARG A 70 9.73 6.18 14.50
N ALA A 71 9.20 7.30 14.00
CA ALA A 71 8.11 7.30 13.04
C ALA A 71 8.44 6.51 11.78
N LEU A 72 9.65 6.64 11.23
CA LEU A 72 10.08 5.89 10.06
C LEU A 72 10.18 4.38 10.33
N ARG A 73 10.59 3.96 11.50
CA ARG A 73 10.59 2.53 11.88
C ARG A 73 9.17 1.95 11.94
N LEU A 74 8.22 2.72 12.50
CA LEU A 74 6.82 2.31 12.59
C LEU A 74 6.14 2.33 11.22
N ALA A 75 6.42 3.32 10.38
CA ALA A 75 5.88 3.41 9.03
C ALA A 75 6.17 2.18 8.17
N ARG A 76 7.32 1.53 8.38
CA ARG A 76 7.69 0.29 7.68
C ARG A 76 6.88 -0.94 8.10
N GLN A 77 6.12 -0.85 9.17
CA GLN A 77 5.26 -1.91 9.70
C GLN A 77 3.79 -1.72 9.31
N LEU A 78 3.45 -0.55 8.76
CA LEU A 78 2.08 -0.27 8.31
C LEU A 78 1.84 -0.88 6.92
N GLU A 79 0.73 -1.59 6.80
CA GLU A 79 0.30 -2.25 5.57
C GLU A 79 -0.57 -1.32 4.72
N THR A 80 0.02 -0.20 4.29
CA THR A 80 -0.63 0.79 3.43
C THR A 80 0.24 1.12 2.22
N GLY A 81 -0.39 1.49 1.11
CA GLY A 81 0.32 1.88 -0.10
C GLY A 81 1.06 3.21 0.04
N MET A 82 0.54 4.09 0.90
CA MET A 82 1.14 5.37 1.22
C MET A 82 1.23 5.54 2.74
N CYS A 83 2.31 6.16 3.22
CA CYS A 83 2.46 6.52 4.64
C CYS A 83 3.11 7.89 4.77
N HIS A 84 2.47 8.78 5.52
CA HIS A 84 2.91 10.15 5.72
C HIS A 84 3.37 10.37 7.16
N ILE A 85 4.57 10.92 7.33
CA ILE A 85 5.09 11.27 8.66
C ILE A 85 4.88 12.77 8.88
N ASN A 86 4.14 13.11 9.93
CA ASN A 86 3.76 14.49 10.29
C ASN A 86 2.99 15.24 9.19
N GLY A 87 2.27 14.49 8.36
CA GLY A 87 1.38 15.00 7.32
C GLY A 87 0.04 14.26 7.30
N PRO A 88 -0.99 14.82 6.69
CA PRO A 88 -2.29 14.16 6.57
C PRO A 88 -2.23 13.01 5.56
N THR A 89 -3.20 12.11 5.62
CA THR A 89 -3.37 11.02 4.64
C THR A 89 -3.75 11.53 3.25
N LEU A 90 -4.29 12.74 3.14
CA LEU A 90 -4.58 13.44 1.88
C LEU A 90 -3.39 14.30 1.49
N ASN A 91 -2.36 13.67 0.94
CA ASN A 91 -1.13 14.34 0.51
C ASN A 91 -0.64 13.73 -0.81
N ASP A 92 -1.50 13.79 -1.82
CA ASP A 92 -1.22 13.23 -3.13
C ASP A 92 -0.35 14.19 -3.96
N ARG A 93 0.64 13.60 -4.62
CA ARG A 93 1.50 14.32 -5.55
C ARG A 93 1.57 13.56 -6.87
N PRO A 94 1.35 14.22 -8.01
CA PRO A 94 1.26 13.55 -9.30
C PRO A 94 2.58 12.89 -9.76
N ASP A 95 3.70 13.25 -9.16
CA ASP A 95 5.04 12.72 -9.43
C ASP A 95 5.42 11.52 -8.53
N LEU A 96 4.59 11.18 -7.54
CA LEU A 96 4.84 10.07 -6.60
C LEU A 96 3.88 8.89 -6.83
N PRO A 97 4.28 7.68 -6.43
CA PRO A 97 3.46 6.48 -6.62
C PRO A 97 2.26 6.47 -5.69
N ILE A 98 1.10 6.83 -6.20
CA ILE A 98 -0.18 6.81 -5.50
C ILE A 98 -0.84 5.46 -5.72
N GLY A 99 -1.27 4.80 -4.66
CA GLY A 99 -2.03 3.55 -4.75
C GLY A 99 -2.13 2.82 -3.42
N GLY A 100 -3.07 1.90 -3.36
CA GLY A 100 -3.36 1.09 -2.18
C GLY A 100 -2.74 -0.30 -2.22
N VAL A 101 -2.94 -1.01 -1.13
CA VAL A 101 -2.75 -2.46 -0.99
C VAL A 101 -4.02 -3.05 -0.39
N LYS A 102 -4.10 -4.37 -0.23
CA LYS A 102 -5.29 -5.08 0.22
C LYS A 102 -6.49 -4.72 -0.68
N ASP A 103 -7.70 -4.56 -0.10
CA ASP A 103 -8.91 -4.21 -0.86
C ASP A 103 -8.95 -2.75 -1.36
N SER A 104 -8.00 -1.92 -0.95
CA SER A 104 -7.85 -0.55 -1.50
C SER A 104 -7.28 -0.51 -2.91
N GLY A 105 -6.93 -1.65 -3.47
CA GLY A 105 -6.51 -1.79 -4.86
C GLY A 105 -5.07 -2.25 -5.02
N TYR A 106 -4.61 -2.27 -6.27
CA TYR A 106 -3.28 -2.68 -6.69
C TYR A 106 -2.78 -1.74 -7.78
N GLY A 107 -1.49 -1.83 -8.08
CA GLY A 107 -0.86 -0.89 -9.02
C GLY A 107 -0.48 0.44 -8.37
N ARG A 108 0.18 1.27 -9.15
CA ARG A 108 0.60 2.61 -8.72
C ARG A 108 0.40 3.61 -9.85
N PHE A 109 -0.23 4.73 -9.53
CA PHE A 109 -0.34 5.90 -10.40
C PHE A 109 0.71 6.93 -10.03
N GLY A 110 0.97 7.87 -10.97
CA GLY A 110 1.88 8.98 -10.74
C GLY A 110 3.33 8.67 -11.15
N GLY A 111 3.99 9.70 -11.66
CA GLY A 111 5.39 9.63 -12.09
C GLY A 111 5.67 8.52 -13.10
N ALA A 112 6.85 7.93 -13.01
CA ALA A 112 7.27 6.81 -13.87
C ALA A 112 6.47 5.53 -13.63
N HIS A 113 5.89 5.35 -12.43
CA HIS A 113 5.15 4.14 -12.08
C HIS A 113 3.86 3.97 -12.90
N ALA A 114 3.25 5.08 -13.34
CA ALA A 114 2.09 5.01 -14.23
C ALA A 114 2.44 4.39 -15.59
N LEU A 115 3.65 4.55 -16.07
CA LEU A 115 4.09 3.91 -17.32
C LEU A 115 4.14 2.39 -17.18
N ASP A 116 4.61 1.90 -16.03
CA ASP A 116 4.71 0.46 -15.76
C ASP A 116 3.32 -0.20 -15.73
N GLU A 117 2.29 0.53 -15.27
CA GLU A 117 0.90 0.02 -15.23
C GLU A 117 0.24 -0.04 -16.61
N PHE A 118 0.65 0.79 -17.56
CA PHE A 118 0.04 0.89 -18.90
C PHE A 118 0.91 0.31 -20.00
N THR A 119 2.07 -0.30 -19.69
CA THR A 119 2.99 -0.88 -20.64
C THR A 119 3.41 -2.28 -20.24
N GLU A 120 3.82 -3.07 -21.22
CA GLU A 120 4.41 -4.38 -21.00
C GLU A 120 5.85 -4.41 -21.51
N LEU A 121 6.75 -4.99 -20.73
CA LEU A 121 8.12 -5.19 -21.14
C LEU A 121 8.19 -6.32 -22.17
N ARG A 122 8.83 -6.03 -23.32
CA ARG A 122 9.13 -7.01 -24.34
C ARG A 122 10.63 -7.12 -24.56
N TRP A 123 11.16 -8.31 -24.43
CA TRP A 123 12.50 -8.59 -24.85
C TRP A 123 12.52 -8.93 -26.35
N VAL A 124 13.28 -8.18 -27.14
CA VAL A 124 13.56 -8.50 -28.53
C VAL A 124 15.07 -8.76 -28.65
N SER A 125 15.43 -9.92 -29.16
CA SER A 125 16.82 -10.23 -29.49
C SER A 125 16.97 -10.37 -30.99
N LEU A 126 18.01 -9.76 -31.53
CA LEU A 126 18.44 -9.91 -32.92
C LEU A 126 19.80 -10.63 -32.94
N ALA A 127 19.93 -11.65 -33.78
CA ALA A 127 21.21 -12.27 -34.03
C ALA A 127 21.60 -12.04 -35.48
N ASP A 128 22.78 -11.49 -35.74
CA ASP A 128 23.30 -11.19 -37.06
C ASP A 128 23.92 -12.41 -37.78
N GLY A 129 23.73 -13.61 -37.21
CA GLY A 129 24.22 -14.86 -37.78
C GLY A 129 23.83 -16.09 -36.94
N PRO A 130 24.24 -17.29 -37.35
CA PRO A 130 23.98 -18.52 -36.60
C PRO A 130 24.59 -18.45 -35.21
N ARG A 131 23.77 -18.72 -34.19
CA ARG A 131 24.25 -18.87 -32.80
C ARG A 131 24.82 -20.25 -32.56
N SER A 132 26.02 -20.34 -32.01
CA SER A 132 26.52 -21.55 -31.40
C SER A 132 25.92 -21.75 -30.00
N TYR A 133 25.40 -22.93 -29.74
CA TYR A 133 24.84 -23.31 -28.45
C TYR A 133 25.72 -24.38 -27.83
N PRO A 134 26.42 -24.10 -26.71
CA PRO A 134 27.37 -25.03 -26.12
C PRO A 134 26.81 -26.42 -25.84
N PHE A 135 25.53 -26.52 -25.50
CA PHE A 135 24.86 -27.78 -25.23
C PHE A 135 24.51 -28.58 -26.51
N LEU A 136 24.47 -27.95 -27.67
CA LEU A 136 24.31 -28.64 -28.96
C LEU A 136 25.67 -29.08 -29.53
N ASP A 137 26.70 -28.30 -29.29
CA ASP A 137 28.07 -28.61 -29.73
C ASP A 137 28.66 -29.76 -28.91
N ALA A 138 28.32 -29.91 -27.63
CA ALA A 138 28.71 -31.02 -26.78
C ALA A 138 28.18 -32.39 -27.28
N ALA A 139 27.03 -32.38 -27.97
CA ALA A 139 26.48 -33.61 -28.57
C ALA A 139 27.25 -34.05 -29.85
N ARG A 140 27.92 -33.13 -30.53
CA ARG A 140 28.78 -33.40 -31.68
C ARG A 140 30.11 -34.01 -31.29
N VAL A 141 30.61 -33.65 -30.08
CA VAL A 141 31.92 -34.16 -29.58
C VAL A 141 31.83 -35.64 -29.11
N ALA A 142 30.62 -36.15 -28.86
CA ALA A 142 30.43 -37.51 -28.35
C ALA A 142 30.17 -38.57 -29.43
N GLY A 143 30.22 -38.23 -30.71
CA GLY A 143 29.74 -39.18 -31.71
C GLY A 143 30.22 -39.08 -33.14
N GLU A 144 31.49 -38.77 -33.46
CA GLU A 144 32.06 -39.19 -34.77
C GLU A 144 33.56 -39.42 -34.65
N PRO A 145 34.07 -40.65 -34.96
CA PRO A 145 35.49 -40.83 -35.23
C PRO A 145 35.83 -40.24 -36.61
N ASP A 146 36.90 -39.45 -36.65
CA ASP A 146 37.50 -38.95 -37.90
C ASP A 146 37.79 -40.13 -38.84
N GLN A 147 37.27 -40.00 -40.06
CA GLN A 147 37.78 -40.74 -41.24
C GLN A 147 38.55 -39.81 -42.11
#